data_f2b98e91971ea2aad9467c36746f84f6
#
_entry.id   f2b98e91971ea2aad9467c36746f84f6
#
_cell.length_a   1.000
_cell.length_b   1.000
_cell.length_c   1.000
_cell.angle_alpha   90.00
_cell.angle_beta   90.00
_cell.angle_gamma   90.00
#
_symmetry.space_group_name_H-M   'P 1'
#
loop_
_entity.id
_entity.type
_entity.pdbx_description
1 polymer ?
#
loop_
_entity_poly.entity_id
_entity_poly.type
_entity_poly.pdbx_seq_one_letter_code
_entity_poly.pdbx_strand_id
1 'polypeptide(L)'
;IKVNLIRTIAVTEKYAFQKKIKSVLFNASVSALTGNEFASYAASKAGVVGYMKNCAIRLANEYRATCNALCFGGILTELNEPVVQNKSLWKKILDVTPLKRWATAEEAADWIYFMTAINKFCTGQAIDVSGGERNCADLFVW
;
A
#
# COMPACT_ATOMS: atom_id res chain seq x y z
N ILE A 1 -9.20 4.62 -12.27
CA ILE A 1 -8.02 5.48 -12.54
C ILE A 1 -8.26 6.90 -12.07
N LYS A 2 -9.37 7.55 -12.48
CA LYS A 2 -9.65 8.96 -12.16
C LYS A 2 -9.58 9.27 -10.66
N VAL A 3 -10.22 8.48 -9.81
CA VAL A 3 -10.22 8.69 -8.35
C VAL A 3 -8.89 8.26 -7.73
N ASN A 4 -8.45 7.04 -8.00
CA ASN A 4 -7.28 6.46 -7.33
C ASN A 4 -5.94 7.12 -7.74
N LEU A 5 -5.82 7.62 -8.94
CA LEU A 5 -4.56 8.16 -9.45
C LEU A 5 -4.63 9.67 -9.70
N ILE A 6 -5.51 10.12 -10.61
CA ILE A 6 -5.51 11.53 -11.03
C ILE A 6 -5.83 12.47 -9.86
N ARG A 7 -6.85 12.14 -9.06
CA ARG A 7 -7.19 12.96 -7.88
C ARG A 7 -6.12 12.88 -6.80
N THR A 8 -5.50 11.73 -6.61
CA THR A 8 -4.37 11.60 -5.68
C THR A 8 -3.22 12.50 -6.07
N ILE A 9 -2.84 12.54 -7.34
CA ILE A 9 -1.83 13.46 -7.86
C ILE A 9 -2.25 14.91 -7.61
N ALA A 10 -3.44 15.30 -8.01
CA ALA A 10 -3.93 16.68 -7.87
C ALA A 10 -3.93 17.16 -6.40
N VAL A 11 -4.39 16.33 -5.47
CA VAL A 11 -4.39 16.65 -4.03
C VAL A 11 -2.96 16.76 -3.49
N THR A 12 -2.10 15.83 -3.87
CA THR A 12 -0.70 15.83 -3.42
C THR A 12 0.05 17.06 -3.92
N GLU A 13 -0.06 17.40 -5.22
CA GLU A 13 0.57 18.59 -5.78
C GLU A 13 0.08 19.89 -5.09
N LYS A 14 -1.18 19.92 -4.69
CA LYS A 14 -1.76 21.09 -4.04
C LYS A 14 -1.33 21.27 -2.58
N TYR A 15 -1.17 20.19 -1.83
CA TYR A 15 -1.07 20.26 -0.37
C TYR A 15 0.22 19.72 0.23
N ALA A 16 0.94 18.81 -0.43
CA ALA A 16 2.10 18.17 0.16
C ALA A 16 3.38 18.99 0.09
N PHE A 17 3.57 19.80 -0.96
CA PHE A 17 4.80 20.57 -1.18
C PHE A 17 4.77 21.86 -0.41
N GLN A 18 5.06 21.81 0.88
CA GLN A 18 5.04 22.95 1.79
C GLN A 18 6.10 22.83 2.90
N LYS A 19 6.58 23.97 3.44
CA LYS A 19 7.69 24.03 4.39
C LYS A 19 7.52 23.20 5.68
N LYS A 20 6.29 22.97 6.13
CA LYS A 20 6.02 22.22 7.37
C LYS A 20 5.86 20.72 7.15
N ILE A 21 5.87 20.26 5.92
CA ILE A 21 5.71 18.83 5.62
C ILE A 21 6.85 18.01 6.24
N LYS A 22 6.54 16.88 6.83
CA LYS A 22 7.51 15.94 7.40
C LYS A 22 7.45 14.58 6.74
N SER A 23 6.26 14.16 6.37
CA SER A 23 6.01 12.87 5.75
C SER A 23 4.79 12.90 4.85
N VAL A 24 4.88 12.18 3.76
CA VAL A 24 3.74 11.85 2.89
C VAL A 24 3.67 10.34 2.76
N LEU A 25 2.49 9.78 2.93
CA LEU A 25 2.27 8.35 2.80
C LEU A 25 1.10 8.09 1.85
N PHE A 26 1.36 7.27 0.86
CA PHE A 26 0.33 6.82 -0.07
C PHE A 26 -0.22 5.45 0.35
N ASN A 27 -1.54 5.35 0.37
CA ASN A 27 -2.21 4.07 0.52
C ASN A 27 -2.33 3.42 -0.87
N ALA A 28 -1.41 2.53 -1.16
CA ALA A 28 -1.40 1.74 -2.38
C ALA A 28 -2.07 0.36 -2.17
N SER A 29 -1.66 -0.62 -2.90
CA SER A 29 -2.14 -2.00 -2.81
C SER A 29 -1.05 -2.96 -3.23
N VAL A 30 -1.07 -4.18 -2.72
CA VAL A 30 -0.23 -5.27 -3.22
C VAL A 30 -0.48 -5.50 -4.72
N SER A 31 -1.67 -5.19 -5.23
CA SER A 31 -1.99 -5.23 -6.66
C SER A 31 -1.11 -4.32 -7.52
N ALA A 32 -0.57 -3.25 -6.94
CA ALA A 32 0.42 -2.40 -7.61
C ALA A 32 1.73 -3.13 -7.91
N LEU A 33 2.03 -4.16 -7.14
CA LEU A 33 3.27 -4.93 -7.20
C LEU A 33 3.12 -6.25 -7.96
N THR A 34 1.93 -6.85 -7.90
CA THR A 34 1.63 -8.15 -8.49
C THR A 34 0.89 -8.06 -9.83
N GLY A 35 0.17 -6.97 -10.08
CA GLY A 35 -0.76 -6.84 -11.19
C GLY A 35 -2.07 -7.62 -11.03
N ASN A 36 -2.29 -8.27 -9.89
CA ASN A 36 -3.50 -9.03 -9.60
C ASN A 36 -4.73 -8.12 -9.40
N GLU A 37 -5.90 -8.72 -9.33
CA GLU A 37 -7.21 -8.08 -9.29
C GLU A 37 -7.60 -7.41 -10.62
N PHE A 38 -8.48 -6.41 -10.59
CA PHE A 38 -8.95 -5.73 -11.80
C PHE A 38 -7.84 -4.91 -12.46
N ALA A 39 -7.64 -5.08 -13.75
CA ALA A 39 -6.55 -4.45 -14.51
C ALA A 39 -6.49 -2.92 -14.30
N SER A 40 -7.63 -2.23 -14.33
CA SER A 40 -7.67 -0.77 -14.11
C SER A 40 -7.33 -0.38 -12.66
N TYR A 41 -7.67 -1.21 -11.69
CA TYR A 41 -7.31 -1.00 -10.30
C TYR A 41 -5.80 -1.19 -10.09
N ALA A 42 -5.25 -2.33 -10.53
CA ALA A 42 -3.82 -2.61 -10.46
C ALA A 42 -2.99 -1.52 -11.15
N ALA A 43 -3.39 -1.12 -12.37
CA ALA A 43 -2.73 -0.03 -13.10
C ALA A 43 -2.79 1.30 -12.34
N SER A 44 -3.93 1.63 -11.72
CA SER A 44 -4.06 2.87 -10.94
C SER A 44 -3.17 2.87 -9.69
N LYS A 45 -3.09 1.75 -8.99
CA LYS A 45 -2.24 1.60 -7.80
C LYS A 45 -0.75 1.53 -8.15
N ALA A 46 -0.39 0.92 -9.26
CA ALA A 46 0.98 0.97 -9.80
C ALA A 46 1.38 2.42 -10.18
N GLY A 47 0.46 3.18 -10.77
CA GLY A 47 0.64 4.60 -11.04
C GLY A 47 0.90 5.42 -9.77
N VAL A 48 0.17 5.12 -8.68
CA VAL A 48 0.41 5.77 -7.37
C VAL A 48 1.83 5.47 -6.86
N VAL A 49 2.32 4.24 -6.99
CA VAL A 49 3.69 3.86 -6.59
C VAL A 49 4.73 4.61 -7.44
N GLY A 50 4.53 4.69 -8.75
CA GLY A 50 5.41 5.44 -9.65
C GLY A 50 5.45 6.94 -9.29
N TYR A 51 4.28 7.53 -9.05
CA TYR A 51 4.15 8.93 -8.63
C TYR A 51 4.80 9.18 -7.26
N MET A 52 4.60 8.27 -6.30
CA MET A 52 5.25 8.34 -4.97
C MET A 52 6.77 8.45 -5.09
N LYS A 53 7.40 7.67 -5.96
CA LYS A 53 8.86 7.71 -6.15
C LYS A 53 9.34 9.07 -6.65
N ASN A 54 8.59 9.70 -7.56
CA ASN A 54 8.86 11.07 -8.00
C ASN A 54 8.72 12.07 -6.84
N CYS A 55 7.62 11.98 -6.08
CA CYS A 55 7.40 12.83 -4.91
C CYS A 55 8.50 12.67 -3.86
N ALA A 56 9.00 11.45 -3.64
CA ALA A 56 10.04 11.18 -2.65
C ALA A 56 11.32 11.96 -2.94
N ILE A 57 11.74 12.02 -4.18
CA ILE A 57 12.92 12.78 -4.59
C ILE A 57 12.70 14.29 -4.34
N ARG A 58 11.58 14.83 -4.78
CA ARG A 58 11.23 16.25 -4.64
C ARG A 58 11.10 16.67 -3.18
N LEU A 59 10.35 15.90 -2.39
CA LEU A 59 10.12 16.18 -0.98
C LEU A 59 11.40 16.06 -0.14
N ALA A 60 12.25 15.11 -0.43
CA ALA A 60 13.54 14.96 0.24
C ALA A 60 14.47 16.14 -0.09
N ASN A 61 14.57 16.51 -1.35
CA ASN A 61 15.46 17.61 -1.78
C ASN A 61 15.04 18.96 -1.23
N GLU A 62 13.75 19.29 -1.32
CA GLU A 62 13.24 20.63 -0.94
C GLU A 62 12.95 20.76 0.55
N TYR A 63 12.39 19.75 1.16
CA TYR A 63 11.81 19.83 2.51
C TYR A 63 12.44 18.90 3.54
N ARG A 64 13.34 17.99 3.14
CA ARG A 64 13.86 16.92 3.98
C ARG A 64 12.76 16.04 4.58
N ALA A 65 11.69 15.87 3.81
CA ALA A 65 10.54 15.05 4.17
C ALA A 65 10.61 13.66 3.54
N THR A 66 10.04 12.67 4.22
CA THR A 66 9.92 11.30 3.69
C THR A 66 8.65 11.15 2.85
N CYS A 67 8.70 10.24 1.88
CA CYS A 67 7.54 9.90 1.07
C CYS A 67 7.60 8.42 0.71
N ASN A 68 6.58 7.67 1.09
CA ASN A 68 6.51 6.22 0.88
C ASN A 68 5.10 5.79 0.47
N ALA A 69 4.97 4.53 0.09
CA ALA A 69 3.67 3.89 -0.15
C ALA A 69 3.57 2.59 0.66
N LEU A 70 2.44 2.35 1.30
CA LEU A 70 2.09 1.06 1.87
C LEU A 70 1.23 0.29 0.87
N CYS A 71 1.72 -0.88 0.48
CA CYS A 71 1.07 -1.78 -0.46
C CYS A 71 0.36 -2.88 0.34
N PHE A 72 -0.83 -2.56 0.82
CA PHE A 72 -1.60 -3.50 1.62
C PHE A 72 -2.18 -4.64 0.77
N GLY A 73 -2.17 -5.85 1.35
CA GLY A 73 -3.02 -6.96 0.96
C GLY A 73 -4.41 -6.82 1.58
N GLY A 74 -5.04 -7.93 1.92
CA GLY A 74 -6.35 -7.93 2.56
C GLY A 74 -6.31 -7.39 3.99
N ILE A 75 -7.30 -6.54 4.31
CA ILE A 75 -7.51 -5.99 5.65
C ILE A 75 -8.94 -6.31 6.07
N LEU A 76 -9.11 -6.80 7.29
CA LEU A 76 -10.43 -7.08 7.88
C LEU A 76 -11.15 -5.75 8.17
N THR A 77 -12.15 -5.46 7.36
CA THR A 77 -13.00 -4.29 7.47
C THR A 77 -14.45 -4.68 7.19
N GLU A 78 -15.40 -3.85 7.59
CA GLU A 78 -16.82 -4.06 7.27
C GLU A 78 -17.06 -4.24 5.76
N LEU A 79 -16.33 -3.49 4.92
CA LEU A 79 -16.42 -3.60 3.47
C LEU A 79 -16.07 -4.99 2.95
N ASN A 80 -15.16 -5.68 3.61
CA ASN A 80 -14.64 -6.99 3.21
C ASN A 80 -15.35 -8.16 3.92
N GLU A 81 -16.30 -7.90 4.79
CA GLU A 81 -17.03 -8.94 5.50
C GLU A 81 -17.71 -9.96 4.57
N PRO A 82 -18.37 -9.57 3.46
CA PRO A 82 -18.96 -10.54 2.52
C PRO A 82 -17.95 -11.55 1.95
N VAL A 83 -16.69 -11.15 1.79
CA VAL A 83 -15.60 -12.03 1.33
C VAL A 83 -15.26 -13.05 2.41
N VAL A 84 -15.12 -12.61 3.66
CA VAL A 84 -14.82 -13.49 4.80
C VAL A 84 -15.95 -14.49 5.06
N GLN A 85 -17.19 -14.08 4.89
CA GLN A 85 -18.37 -14.94 5.08
C GLN A 85 -18.55 -15.98 3.97
N ASN A 86 -17.98 -15.76 2.79
CA ASN A 86 -17.95 -16.75 1.72
C ASN A 86 -16.85 -17.79 1.98
N LYS A 87 -17.22 -18.90 2.64
CA LYS A 87 -16.27 -19.93 3.11
C LYS A 87 -15.37 -20.47 2.00
N SER A 88 -15.90 -20.70 0.81
CA SER A 88 -15.12 -21.22 -0.33
C SER A 88 -14.09 -20.21 -0.83
N LEU A 89 -14.51 -18.96 -0.98
CA LEU A 89 -13.62 -17.87 -1.39
C LEU A 89 -12.58 -17.57 -0.32
N TRP A 90 -13.01 -17.50 0.95
CA TRP A 90 -12.12 -17.27 2.08
C TRP A 90 -11.03 -18.31 2.19
N LYS A 91 -11.38 -19.60 2.03
CA LYS A 91 -10.39 -20.67 2.01
C LYS A 91 -9.34 -20.45 0.91
N LYS A 92 -9.77 -20.14 -0.32
CA LYS A 92 -8.84 -19.89 -1.43
C LYS A 92 -7.90 -18.73 -1.14
N ILE A 93 -8.41 -17.66 -0.52
CA ILE A 93 -7.61 -16.49 -0.12
C ILE A 93 -6.56 -16.89 0.92
N LEU A 94 -6.94 -17.65 1.94
CA LEU A 94 -6.03 -18.12 2.97
C LEU A 94 -4.97 -19.09 2.42
N ASP A 95 -5.33 -19.90 1.45
CA ASP A 95 -4.39 -20.83 0.82
C ASP A 95 -3.23 -20.10 0.13
N VAL A 96 -3.49 -18.93 -0.48
CA VAL A 96 -2.46 -18.12 -1.15
C VAL A 96 -1.84 -17.03 -0.24
N THR A 97 -2.25 -16.95 1.00
CA THR A 97 -1.70 -16.02 1.98
C THR A 97 -0.84 -16.78 3.00
N PRO A 98 0.48 -16.63 3.02
CA PRO A 98 1.36 -17.40 3.91
C PRO A 98 1.04 -17.27 5.38
N LEU A 99 0.74 -16.07 5.87
CA LEU A 99 0.33 -15.89 7.27
C LEU A 99 -1.07 -16.41 7.57
N LYS A 100 -1.79 -16.95 6.56
CA LYS A 100 -3.10 -17.61 6.70
C LYS A 100 -4.16 -16.74 7.38
N ARG A 101 -4.05 -15.44 7.21
CA ARG A 101 -5.01 -14.45 7.69
C ARG A 101 -4.85 -13.12 6.96
N TRP A 102 -5.85 -12.29 7.04
CA TRP A 102 -5.73 -10.87 6.69
C TRP A 102 -5.30 -10.05 7.92
N ALA A 103 -4.76 -8.86 7.66
CA ALA A 103 -4.42 -7.92 8.71
C ALA A 103 -5.67 -7.34 9.36
N THR A 104 -5.56 -6.97 10.63
CA THR A 104 -6.58 -6.15 11.30
C THR A 104 -6.44 -4.69 10.89
N ALA A 105 -7.49 -3.90 11.14
CA ALA A 105 -7.44 -2.44 10.90
C ALA A 105 -6.39 -1.76 11.79
N GLU A 106 -6.22 -2.26 13.01
CA GLU A 106 -5.20 -1.79 13.96
C GLU A 106 -3.78 -2.04 13.44
N GLU A 107 -3.50 -3.23 12.90
CA GLU A 107 -2.20 -3.53 12.30
C GLU A 107 -1.90 -2.61 11.11
N ALA A 108 -2.90 -2.30 10.29
CA ALA A 108 -2.74 -1.32 9.21
C ALA A 108 -2.47 0.09 9.75
N ALA A 109 -3.19 0.49 10.80
CA ALA A 109 -2.99 1.78 11.46
C ALA A 109 -1.60 1.91 12.08
N ASP A 110 -1.06 0.85 12.69
CA ASP A 110 0.30 0.83 13.24
C ASP A 110 1.35 1.08 12.17
N TRP A 111 1.19 0.47 10.99
CA TRP A 111 2.07 0.73 9.84
C TRP A 111 1.99 2.18 9.38
N ILE A 112 0.78 2.74 9.28
CA ILE A 112 0.57 4.14 8.89
C ILE A 112 1.21 5.07 9.92
N TYR A 113 0.99 4.83 11.21
CA TYR A 113 1.57 5.63 12.29
C TYR A 113 3.09 5.57 12.28
N PHE A 114 3.68 4.38 12.17
CA PHE A 114 5.13 4.23 12.11
C PHE A 114 5.72 5.02 10.93
N MET A 115 5.16 4.83 9.74
CA MET A 115 5.71 5.46 8.52
C MET A 115 5.54 6.97 8.47
N THR A 116 4.54 7.52 9.16
CA THR A 116 4.25 8.97 9.14
C THR A 116 4.83 9.71 10.35
N ALA A 117 4.78 9.12 11.54
CA ALA A 117 5.14 9.79 12.78
C ALA A 117 6.54 9.40 13.30
N ILE A 118 6.94 8.13 13.14
CA ILE A 118 8.18 7.60 13.72
C ILE A 118 9.31 7.57 12.69
N ASN A 119 9.05 7.05 11.50
CA ASN A 119 10.04 6.94 10.43
C ASN A 119 10.54 8.31 10.00
N LYS A 120 11.88 8.46 9.94
CA LYS A 120 12.53 9.70 9.52
C LYS A 120 13.62 9.50 8.47
N PHE A 121 13.88 8.26 8.07
CA PHE A 121 15.00 7.93 7.20
C PHE A 121 14.63 7.04 6.01
N CYS A 122 13.58 6.22 6.11
CA CYS A 122 13.06 5.46 4.98
C CYS A 122 12.23 6.38 4.08
N THR A 123 12.61 6.49 2.80
CA THR A 123 11.89 7.28 1.80
C THR A 123 11.99 6.63 0.42
N GLY A 124 11.01 6.86 -0.43
CA GLY A 124 10.95 6.32 -1.80
C GLY A 124 10.60 4.84 -1.87
N GLN A 125 10.07 4.25 -0.80
CA GLN A 125 9.80 2.81 -0.73
C GLN A 125 8.32 2.49 -0.90
N ALA A 126 8.06 1.45 -1.69
CA ALA A 126 6.77 0.77 -1.75
C ALA A 126 6.88 -0.49 -0.88
N ILE A 127 6.24 -0.46 0.28
CA ILE A 127 6.37 -1.48 1.32
C ILE A 127 5.20 -2.45 1.22
N ASP A 128 5.51 -3.74 1.02
CA ASP A 128 4.53 -4.81 0.99
C ASP A 128 4.07 -5.17 2.41
N VAL A 129 2.79 -5.00 2.67
CA VAL A 129 2.14 -5.35 3.94
C VAL A 129 0.94 -6.25 3.63
N SER A 130 1.22 -7.50 3.25
CA SER A 130 0.21 -8.41 2.70
C SER A 130 0.19 -9.80 3.33
N GLY A 131 0.93 -10.01 4.40
CA GLY A 131 1.04 -11.34 5.00
C GLY A 131 1.82 -12.33 4.13
N GLY A 132 2.66 -11.82 3.23
CA GLY A 132 3.49 -12.59 2.32
C GLY A 132 2.84 -12.92 0.98
N GLU A 133 1.63 -12.46 0.70
CA GLU A 133 0.87 -12.76 -0.52
C GLU A 133 1.67 -12.59 -1.81
N ARG A 134 2.55 -11.58 -1.87
CA ARG A 134 3.38 -11.32 -3.04
C ARG A 134 4.54 -12.32 -3.21
N ASN A 135 5.11 -12.79 -2.12
CA ASN A 135 6.39 -13.52 -2.12
C ASN A 135 6.22 -15.03 -1.91
N CYS A 136 5.06 -15.56 -2.21
CA CYS A 136 4.71 -16.93 -1.92
C CYS A 136 5.03 -17.88 -3.06
N ALA A 137 6.28 -17.92 -3.45
CA ALA A 137 6.77 -19.16 -4.02
C ALA A 137 7.15 -20.06 -2.84
N ASP A 138 6.46 -21.18 -2.69
CA ASP A 138 6.92 -22.23 -1.80
C ASP A 138 8.18 -22.85 -2.40
N LEU A 139 9.33 -22.35 -1.94
CA LEU A 139 10.64 -22.83 -2.39
C LEU A 139 11.10 -24.08 -1.65
N PHE A 140 10.30 -24.58 -0.72
CA PHE A 140 10.61 -25.76 0.10
C PHE A 140 9.74 -26.97 -0.30
N VAL A 141 9.66 -27.23 -1.59
CA VAL A 141 8.91 -28.37 -2.13
C VAL A 141 9.72 -29.66 -2.22
N TRP A 142 10.94 -29.69 -1.71
CA TRP A 142 11.80 -30.89 -1.64
C TRP A 142 11.88 -31.45 -0.23
#